data_75a30c57ec76a9ff2711999de88760ef
#
_entry.id   75a30c57ec76a9ff2711999de88760ef
#
_cell.length_a   1.000
_cell.length_b   1.000
_cell.length_c   1.000
_cell.angle_alpha   90.00
_cell.angle_beta   90.00
_cell.angle_gamma   90.00
#
_symmetry.space_group_name_H-M   'P 1'
#
loop_
_entity.id
_entity.type
_entity.pdbx_description
1 polymer ?
#
loop_
_entity_poly.entity_id
_entity_poly.type
_entity_poly.pdbx_seq_one_letter_code
_entity_poly.pdbx_strand_id
1 'polypeptide(L)'
;PYSIKRDHIIKKLLNENKIEFFDFKDHVLYEKNEIVKDDGMPYKVYTPFSKKWINKMNTQGVPNYPSENLIEKLLSDNNVFNTKSIGFTKSEIKFLKNDTSSEIINNYESKRNFPSSNGTSKVGVQLRFGTISTRKLIKKAHESNNNTYLKELIWREFFQQILYHFPR
;
A
#
# COMPACT_ATOMS: atom_id res chain seq x y z
N PRO A 1 2.24 -17.78 5.01
CA PRO A 1 1.92 -17.86 6.44
C PRO A 1 0.42 -17.75 6.70
N TYR A 2 0.00 -17.23 7.84
CA TYR A 2 -1.39 -17.26 8.29
C TYR A 2 -2.41 -16.71 7.26
N SER A 3 -2.20 -15.51 6.74
CA SER A 3 -3.16 -14.88 5.80
C SER A 3 -3.40 -15.71 4.54
N ILE A 4 -2.34 -16.27 3.97
CA ILE A 4 -2.47 -17.12 2.76
C ILE A 4 -3.32 -18.36 3.07
N LYS A 5 -3.08 -19.00 4.23
CA LYS A 5 -3.86 -20.18 4.65
C LYS A 5 -5.33 -19.80 4.90
N ARG A 6 -5.56 -18.70 5.60
CA ARG A 6 -6.92 -18.17 5.87
C ARG A 6 -7.67 -17.92 4.55
N ASP A 7 -7.06 -17.18 3.63
CA ASP A 7 -7.69 -16.79 2.37
C ASP A 7 -7.99 -18.04 1.50
N HIS A 8 -7.10 -19.03 1.53
CA HIS A 8 -7.34 -20.30 0.84
C HIS A 8 -8.54 -21.08 1.44
N ILE A 9 -8.65 -21.12 2.78
CA ILE A 9 -9.77 -21.78 3.46
C ILE A 9 -11.09 -21.07 3.13
N ILE A 10 -11.10 -19.73 3.19
CA ILE A 10 -12.29 -18.94 2.88
C ILE A 10 -12.71 -19.14 1.42
N LYS A 11 -11.76 -19.07 0.48
CA LYS A 11 -12.02 -19.29 -0.95
C LYS A 11 -12.62 -20.66 -1.20
N LYS A 12 -12.09 -21.72 -0.57
CA LYS A 12 -12.63 -23.06 -0.67
C LYS A 12 -14.06 -23.15 -0.15
N LEU A 13 -14.32 -22.63 1.05
CA LEU A 13 -15.65 -22.62 1.67
C LEU A 13 -16.68 -21.89 0.79
N LEU A 14 -16.32 -20.73 0.25
CA LEU A 14 -17.21 -19.95 -0.63
C LEU A 14 -17.51 -20.70 -1.93
N ASN A 15 -16.48 -21.30 -2.55
CA ASN A 15 -16.68 -22.10 -3.78
C ASN A 15 -17.60 -23.30 -3.55
N GLU A 16 -17.47 -24.01 -2.41
CA GLU A 16 -18.34 -25.14 -2.04
C GLU A 16 -19.81 -24.69 -1.91
N ASN A 17 -20.04 -23.43 -1.53
CA ASN A 17 -21.37 -22.84 -1.42
C ASN A 17 -21.80 -22.05 -2.69
N LYS A 18 -21.08 -22.17 -3.81
CA LYS A 18 -21.33 -21.47 -5.08
C LYS A 18 -21.33 -19.95 -4.95
N ILE A 19 -20.52 -19.42 -4.02
CA ILE A 19 -20.31 -17.98 -3.84
C ILE A 19 -19.00 -17.60 -4.50
N GLU A 20 -19.03 -16.61 -5.38
CA GLU A 20 -17.82 -16.09 -6.03
C GLU A 20 -16.91 -15.38 -5.02
N PHE A 21 -15.60 -15.59 -5.15
CA PHE A 21 -14.59 -14.95 -4.33
C PHE A 21 -13.69 -14.08 -5.20
N PHE A 22 -13.67 -12.79 -4.91
CA PHE A 22 -12.80 -11.83 -5.58
C PHE A 22 -11.75 -11.30 -4.62
N ASP A 23 -10.51 -11.28 -5.05
CA ASP A 23 -9.39 -10.66 -4.36
C ASP A 23 -8.78 -9.54 -5.22
N PHE A 24 -8.38 -8.44 -4.56
CA PHE A 24 -7.89 -7.26 -5.24
C PHE A 24 -6.59 -6.80 -4.60
N LYS A 25 -5.64 -6.34 -5.40
CA LYS A 25 -4.42 -5.73 -4.88
C LYS A 25 -4.72 -4.35 -4.30
N ASP A 26 -4.18 -4.07 -3.13
CA ASP A 26 -4.43 -2.82 -2.43
C ASP A 26 -3.16 -2.16 -1.91
N HIS A 27 -2.33 -2.87 -1.14
CA HIS A 27 -1.17 -2.32 -0.45
C HIS A 27 0.02 -1.94 -1.34
N VAL A 28 0.03 -2.37 -2.59
CA VAL A 28 1.12 -2.20 -3.55
C VAL A 28 0.61 -1.68 -4.88
N LEU A 29 1.49 -1.02 -5.65
CA LEU A 29 1.17 -0.70 -7.03
C LEU A 29 1.34 -1.95 -7.89
N TYR A 30 2.41 -2.72 -7.67
CA TYR A 30 2.68 -3.95 -8.40
C TYR A 30 2.72 -5.16 -7.47
N GLU A 31 1.93 -6.19 -7.83
CA GLU A 31 1.86 -7.46 -7.14
C GLU A 31 3.14 -8.30 -7.34
N LYS A 32 3.23 -9.34 -6.54
CA LYS A 32 4.34 -10.29 -6.38
C LYS A 32 5.10 -10.69 -7.65
N ASN A 33 4.42 -10.88 -8.78
CA ASN A 33 5.02 -11.32 -10.04
C ASN A 33 4.99 -10.26 -11.13
N GLU A 34 4.62 -9.04 -10.80
CA GLU A 34 4.52 -7.97 -11.80
C GLU A 34 5.85 -7.25 -12.06
N ILE A 35 6.78 -7.31 -11.08
CA ILE A 35 8.15 -6.79 -11.22
C ILE A 35 9.14 -7.92 -10.95
N VAL A 36 9.38 -8.72 -11.95
CA VAL A 36 10.33 -9.83 -11.93
C VAL A 36 11.36 -9.68 -13.04
N LYS A 37 12.44 -10.43 -13.00
CA LYS A 37 13.43 -10.50 -14.07
C LYS A 37 12.82 -11.12 -15.33
N ASP A 38 13.55 -11.11 -16.43
CA ASP A 38 13.07 -11.66 -17.70
C ASP A 38 12.98 -13.19 -17.68
N ASP A 39 13.70 -13.85 -16.75
CA ASP A 39 13.61 -15.27 -16.45
C ASP A 39 12.44 -15.62 -15.49
N GLY A 40 11.62 -14.64 -15.11
CA GLY A 40 10.52 -14.79 -14.15
C GLY A 40 10.93 -14.81 -12.68
N MET A 41 12.23 -14.78 -12.37
CA MET A 41 12.71 -14.82 -10.99
C MET A 41 12.59 -13.44 -10.29
N PRO A 42 12.31 -13.43 -8.98
CA PRO A 42 12.24 -12.18 -8.23
C PRO A 42 13.58 -11.48 -8.12
N TYR A 43 13.56 -10.16 -8.05
CA TYR A 43 14.74 -9.37 -7.74
C TYR A 43 15.13 -9.50 -6.27
N LYS A 44 16.45 -9.70 -6.02
CA LYS A 44 17.06 -9.67 -4.67
C LYS A 44 17.80 -8.37 -4.39
N VAL A 45 17.96 -7.51 -5.41
CA VAL A 45 18.69 -6.25 -5.33
C VAL A 45 17.75 -5.11 -5.75
N TYR A 46 17.75 -4.04 -4.97
CA TYR A 46 16.84 -2.91 -5.15
C TYR A 46 17.05 -2.17 -6.48
N THR A 47 18.29 -1.90 -6.87
CA THR A 47 18.56 -1.04 -8.03
C THR A 47 17.94 -1.56 -9.33
N PRO A 48 18.10 -2.82 -9.74
CA PRO A 48 17.42 -3.32 -10.93
C PRO A 48 15.91 -3.43 -10.75
N PHE A 49 15.41 -3.76 -9.54
CA PHE A 49 13.99 -3.75 -9.24
C PHE A 49 13.39 -2.36 -9.47
N SER A 50 13.97 -1.32 -8.86
CA SER A 50 13.45 0.04 -8.96
C SER A 50 13.46 0.58 -10.38
N LYS A 51 14.48 0.25 -11.20
CA LYS A 51 14.54 0.62 -12.61
C LYS A 51 13.37 -0.01 -13.39
N LYS A 52 13.13 -1.32 -13.23
CA LYS A 52 12.01 -2.01 -13.90
C LYS A 52 10.66 -1.49 -13.41
N TRP A 53 10.53 -1.23 -12.09
CA TRP A 53 9.34 -0.66 -11.47
C TRP A 53 9.00 0.73 -12.06
N ILE A 54 9.97 1.65 -12.11
CA ILE A 54 9.80 3.01 -12.65
C ILE A 54 9.46 2.96 -14.15
N ASN A 55 10.16 2.12 -14.91
CA ASN A 55 9.87 1.96 -16.34
C ASN A 55 8.42 1.51 -16.56
N LYS A 56 7.97 0.51 -15.81
CA LYS A 56 6.59 0.03 -15.91
C LYS A 56 5.58 1.11 -15.52
N MET A 57 5.84 1.85 -14.45
CA MET A 57 4.98 2.97 -14.04
C MET A 57 4.91 4.06 -15.12
N ASN A 58 6.03 4.42 -15.74
CA ASN A 58 6.06 5.44 -16.79
C ASN A 58 5.31 5.00 -18.05
N THR A 59 5.31 3.69 -18.36
CA THR A 59 4.62 3.16 -19.55
C THR A 59 3.12 2.92 -19.31
N GLN A 60 2.73 2.48 -18.12
CA GLN A 60 1.34 2.07 -17.83
C GLN A 60 0.57 3.12 -17.02
N GLY A 61 1.27 4.08 -16.43
CA GLY A 61 0.68 5.02 -15.48
C GLY A 61 0.34 4.39 -14.12
N VAL A 62 -0.21 5.20 -13.24
CA VAL A 62 -0.75 4.75 -11.96
C VAL A 62 -2.27 4.59 -12.10
N PRO A 63 -2.82 3.38 -11.92
CA PRO A 63 -4.27 3.16 -12.05
C PRO A 63 -5.05 4.03 -11.06
N ASN A 64 -6.16 4.58 -11.52
CA ASN A 64 -7.10 5.33 -10.70
C ASN A 64 -8.41 4.55 -10.56
N TYR A 65 -8.84 4.34 -9.33
CA TYR A 65 -10.11 3.68 -9.00
C TYR A 65 -10.96 4.65 -8.19
N PRO A 66 -11.83 5.46 -8.83
CA PRO A 66 -12.64 6.46 -8.14
C PRO A 66 -13.82 5.81 -7.41
N SER A 67 -13.53 4.91 -6.47
CA SER A 67 -14.53 4.16 -5.69
C SER A 67 -15.41 5.09 -4.84
N GLU A 68 -14.92 6.28 -4.52
CA GLU A 68 -15.70 7.30 -3.81
C GLU A 68 -16.97 7.70 -4.59
N ASN A 69 -16.96 7.62 -5.92
CA ASN A 69 -18.13 7.92 -6.77
C ASN A 69 -19.19 6.79 -6.74
N LEU A 70 -18.87 5.67 -6.10
CA LEU A 70 -19.73 4.50 -6.00
C LEU A 70 -20.36 4.32 -4.62
N ILE A 71 -20.17 5.26 -3.71
CA ILE A 71 -20.65 5.18 -2.32
C ILE A 71 -22.18 5.00 -2.29
N GLU A 72 -22.91 5.66 -3.21
CA GLU A 72 -24.37 5.54 -3.32
C GLU A 72 -24.86 4.12 -3.69
N LYS A 73 -23.97 3.28 -4.23
CA LYS A 73 -24.27 1.87 -4.56
C LYS A 73 -24.07 0.93 -3.37
N LEU A 74 -23.49 1.42 -2.26
CA LEU A 74 -23.35 0.64 -1.04
C LEU A 74 -24.70 0.55 -0.33
N LEU A 75 -24.98 -0.62 0.25
CA LEU A 75 -26.16 -0.78 1.09
C LEU A 75 -26.00 0.15 2.32
N SER A 76 -27.03 0.95 2.56
CA SER A 76 -27.12 1.69 3.81
C SER A 76 -27.61 0.73 4.90
N ASP A 77 -26.79 0.54 5.93
CA ASP A 77 -27.20 -0.17 7.15
C ASP A 77 -27.18 0.82 8.31
N ASN A 78 -28.30 0.90 9.02
CA ASN A 78 -28.41 1.71 10.23
C ASN A 78 -27.74 1.05 11.46
N ASN A 79 -27.25 -0.19 11.31
CA ASN A 79 -26.52 -0.87 12.37
C ASN A 79 -25.10 -0.31 12.49
N VAL A 80 -24.87 0.52 13.48
CA VAL A 80 -23.53 0.98 13.82
C VAL A 80 -22.74 -0.18 14.41
N PHE A 81 -21.73 -0.64 13.66
CA PHE A 81 -20.85 -1.70 14.13
C PHE A 81 -20.11 -1.25 15.39
N ASN A 82 -20.31 -1.99 16.49
CA ASN A 82 -19.65 -1.69 17.75
C ASN A 82 -18.34 -2.48 17.88
N THR A 83 -17.21 -1.80 17.75
CA THR A 83 -15.88 -2.43 17.85
C THR A 83 -15.64 -3.11 19.22
N LYS A 84 -16.33 -2.70 20.29
CA LYS A 84 -16.24 -3.34 21.60
C LYS A 84 -16.76 -4.79 21.58
N SER A 85 -17.75 -5.10 20.73
CA SER A 85 -18.32 -6.45 20.60
C SER A 85 -17.31 -7.49 20.11
N ILE A 86 -16.23 -7.05 19.47
CA ILE A 86 -15.13 -7.89 18.99
C ILE A 86 -13.83 -7.69 19.80
N GLY A 87 -13.94 -7.12 21.00
CA GLY A 87 -12.84 -7.05 21.96
C GLY A 87 -11.93 -5.82 21.85
N PHE A 88 -12.25 -4.83 20.97
CA PHE A 88 -11.47 -3.61 20.93
C PHE A 88 -11.90 -2.61 22.01
N THR A 89 -10.92 -2.04 22.69
CA THR A 89 -11.09 -0.93 23.63
C THR A 89 -10.43 0.33 23.07
N LYS A 90 -10.97 1.49 23.44
CA LYS A 90 -10.38 2.77 23.06
C LYS A 90 -8.97 2.87 23.65
N SER A 91 -7.99 3.17 22.80
CA SER A 91 -6.61 3.39 23.23
C SER A 91 -6.35 4.86 23.54
N GLU A 92 -5.53 5.13 24.56
CA GLU A 92 -5.00 6.47 24.84
C GLU A 92 -3.81 6.86 23.95
N ILE A 93 -3.31 5.93 23.13
CA ILE A 93 -2.21 6.20 22.20
C ILE A 93 -2.66 7.20 21.13
N LYS A 94 -1.97 8.33 21.09
CA LYS A 94 -2.20 9.34 20.05
C LYS A 94 -1.24 9.10 18.90
N PHE A 95 -1.78 8.88 17.70
CA PHE A 95 -0.97 8.81 16.48
C PHE A 95 -0.57 10.21 16.02
N LEU A 96 0.66 10.32 15.52
CA LEU A 96 1.09 11.54 14.87
C LEU A 96 0.23 11.79 13.63
N LYS A 97 -0.23 13.03 13.46
CA LYS A 97 -0.95 13.44 12.26
C LYS A 97 -0.02 13.27 11.05
N ASN A 98 -0.50 12.54 10.05
CA ASN A 98 0.22 12.43 8.78
C ASN A 98 0.09 13.74 7.98
N ASP A 99 1.10 14.02 7.19
CA ASP A 99 1.09 15.14 6.26
C ASP A 99 1.69 14.69 4.92
N THR A 100 0.87 14.70 3.89
CA THR A 100 1.26 14.39 2.51
C THR A 100 1.17 15.61 1.61
N SER A 101 1.30 16.81 2.17
CA SER A 101 1.33 18.04 1.39
C SER A 101 2.49 18.06 0.40
N SER A 102 2.34 18.85 -0.66
CA SER A 102 3.40 19.03 -1.64
C SER A 102 4.66 19.63 -1.00
N GLU A 103 4.50 20.43 0.05
CA GLU A 103 5.62 20.98 0.80
C GLU A 103 6.47 19.88 1.45
N ILE A 104 5.84 18.94 2.18
CA ILE A 104 6.55 17.83 2.82
C ILE A 104 7.24 16.94 1.77
N ILE A 105 6.54 16.62 0.68
CA ILE A 105 7.09 15.75 -0.36
C ILE A 105 8.27 16.42 -1.07
N ASN A 106 8.13 17.68 -1.48
CA ASN A 106 9.19 18.39 -2.20
C ASN A 106 10.45 18.64 -1.36
N ASN A 107 10.27 18.89 -0.06
CA ASN A 107 11.39 19.12 0.87
C ASN A 107 11.92 17.83 1.51
N TYR A 108 11.37 16.66 1.18
CA TYR A 108 11.70 15.42 1.84
C TYR A 108 13.20 15.09 1.81
N GLU A 109 13.83 15.21 0.66
CA GLU A 109 15.26 14.90 0.50
C GLU A 109 16.17 15.73 1.41
N SER A 110 15.89 17.02 1.52
CA SER A 110 16.69 17.94 2.33
C SER A 110 16.43 17.83 3.84
N LYS A 111 15.21 17.41 4.23
CA LYS A 111 14.78 17.42 5.64
C LYS A 111 14.75 16.06 6.32
N ARG A 112 14.67 14.95 5.54
CA ARG A 112 14.45 13.59 6.09
C ARG A 112 15.50 13.14 7.12
N ASN A 113 16.73 13.62 7.00
CA ASN A 113 17.85 13.21 7.85
C ASN A 113 17.97 14.05 9.13
N PHE A 114 17.09 15.02 9.33
CA PHE A 114 17.12 15.89 10.52
C PHE A 114 15.94 15.56 11.44
N PRO A 115 16.14 14.73 12.51
CA PRO A 115 15.05 14.32 13.41
C PRO A 115 14.33 15.49 14.11
N SER A 116 15.01 16.62 14.28
CA SER A 116 14.45 17.84 14.87
C SER A 116 13.49 18.59 13.94
N SER A 117 13.51 18.28 12.63
CA SER A 117 12.65 18.93 11.65
C SER A 117 11.39 18.09 11.38
N ASN A 118 10.27 18.77 11.11
CA ASN A 118 9.07 18.08 10.62
C ASN A 118 9.19 17.81 9.11
N GLY A 119 10.15 16.94 8.72
CA GLY A 119 10.54 16.69 7.33
C GLY A 119 10.01 15.40 6.73
N THR A 120 9.13 14.67 7.43
CA THR A 120 8.59 13.39 6.96
C THR A 120 7.07 13.37 7.00
N SER A 121 6.44 12.61 6.11
CA SER A 121 4.98 12.52 5.98
C SER A 121 4.29 11.73 7.10
N LYS A 122 5.02 10.95 7.88
CA LYS A 122 4.51 10.13 9.00
C LYS A 122 3.38 9.16 8.61
N VAL A 123 3.40 8.65 7.36
CA VAL A 123 2.34 7.80 6.79
C VAL A 123 2.52 6.30 7.06
N GLY A 124 3.53 5.90 7.83
CA GLY A 124 3.84 4.46 8.02
C GLY A 124 2.68 3.64 8.55
N VAL A 125 1.98 4.14 9.56
CA VAL A 125 0.80 3.47 10.15
C VAL A 125 -0.34 3.41 9.12
N GLN A 126 -0.63 4.51 8.45
CA GLN A 126 -1.71 4.59 7.47
C GLN A 126 -1.47 3.67 6.28
N LEU A 127 -0.24 3.59 5.78
CA LEU A 127 0.14 2.65 4.72
C LEU A 127 0.08 1.18 5.19
N ARG A 128 0.37 0.92 6.48
CA ARG A 128 0.28 -0.43 7.06
C ARG A 128 -1.17 -0.91 7.12
N PHE A 129 -2.10 -0.05 7.49
CA PHE A 129 -3.50 -0.39 7.70
C PHE A 129 -4.41 -0.02 6.51
N GLY A 130 -3.85 0.47 5.40
CA GLY A 130 -4.60 0.80 4.20
C GLY A 130 -5.54 1.99 4.35
N THR A 131 -5.34 2.85 5.36
CA THR A 131 -6.17 4.05 5.58
C THR A 131 -5.77 5.23 4.70
N ILE A 132 -4.70 5.07 3.93
CA ILE A 132 -4.29 5.97 2.84
C ILE A 132 -3.99 5.14 1.59
N SER A 133 -4.44 5.61 0.43
CA SER A 133 -4.20 4.91 -0.83
C SER A 133 -2.72 5.01 -1.25
N THR A 134 -2.06 3.85 -1.37
CA THR A 134 -0.68 3.76 -1.89
C THR A 134 -0.59 4.34 -3.30
N ARG A 135 -1.57 4.09 -4.15
CA ARG A 135 -1.63 4.61 -5.53
C ARG A 135 -1.74 6.13 -5.58
N LYS A 136 -2.64 6.72 -4.78
CA LYS A 136 -2.76 8.20 -4.66
C LYS A 136 -1.45 8.83 -4.18
N LEU A 137 -0.76 8.18 -3.23
CA LEU A 137 0.51 8.70 -2.70
C LEU A 137 1.65 8.58 -3.73
N ILE A 138 1.74 7.46 -4.45
CA ILE A 138 2.71 7.25 -5.53
C ILE A 138 2.49 8.28 -6.64
N LYS A 139 1.24 8.50 -7.07
CA LYS A 139 0.92 9.50 -8.09
C LYS A 139 1.39 10.89 -7.64
N LYS A 140 1.07 11.28 -6.42
CA LYS A 140 1.50 12.57 -5.85
C LYS A 140 3.02 12.70 -5.75
N ALA A 141 3.71 11.63 -5.36
CA ALA A 141 5.17 11.58 -5.32
C ALA A 141 5.80 11.65 -6.71
N HIS A 142 5.19 11.04 -7.71
CA HIS A 142 5.65 11.08 -9.09
C HIS A 142 5.48 12.47 -9.73
N GLU A 143 4.38 13.16 -9.41
CA GLU A 143 4.10 14.53 -9.86
C GLU A 143 4.96 15.59 -9.15
N SER A 144 5.64 15.22 -8.07
CA SER A 144 6.53 16.11 -7.33
C SER A 144 7.89 16.23 -8.01
N ASN A 145 8.59 17.32 -7.71
CA ASN A 145 9.97 17.54 -8.19
C ASN A 145 11.01 16.70 -7.40
N ASN A 146 10.59 15.86 -6.47
CA ASN A 146 11.45 15.11 -5.57
C ASN A 146 11.31 13.59 -5.75
N ASN A 147 12.23 13.00 -6.52
CA ASN A 147 12.28 11.56 -6.74
C ASN A 147 12.64 10.75 -5.49
N THR A 148 13.21 11.36 -4.45
CA THR A 148 13.65 10.64 -3.24
C THR A 148 12.44 10.11 -2.48
N TYR A 149 11.37 10.86 -2.36
CA TYR A 149 10.14 10.39 -1.72
C TYR A 149 9.51 9.20 -2.47
N LEU A 150 9.46 9.26 -3.80
CA LEU A 150 8.98 8.14 -4.62
C LEU A 150 9.85 6.88 -4.43
N LYS A 151 11.17 7.04 -4.36
CA LYS A 151 12.09 5.91 -4.10
C LYS A 151 11.82 5.22 -2.76
N GLU A 152 11.41 5.95 -1.72
CA GLU A 152 11.05 5.32 -0.43
C GLU A 152 9.76 4.48 -0.54
N LEU A 153 8.80 4.89 -1.35
CA LEU A 153 7.61 4.08 -1.62
C LEU A 153 7.96 2.83 -2.42
N ILE A 154 8.90 2.93 -3.36
CA ILE A 154 9.42 1.79 -4.12
C ILE A 154 10.22 0.85 -3.19
N TRP A 155 11.01 1.36 -2.24
CA TRP A 155 11.70 0.56 -1.22
C TRP A 155 10.71 -0.25 -0.38
N ARG A 156 9.62 0.38 0.05
CA ARG A 156 8.57 -0.31 0.79
C ARG A 156 8.02 -1.49 -0.01
N GLU A 157 7.73 -1.30 -1.28
CA GLU A 157 7.20 -2.33 -2.17
C GLU A 157 8.23 -3.43 -2.44
N PHE A 158 9.49 -3.07 -2.64
CA PHE A 158 10.59 -4.03 -2.76
C PHE A 158 10.68 -4.95 -1.55
N PHE A 159 10.64 -4.42 -0.33
CA PHE A 159 10.67 -5.25 0.87
C PHE A 159 9.44 -6.15 1.01
N GLN A 160 8.28 -5.71 0.58
CA GLN A 160 7.09 -6.58 0.54
C GLN A 160 7.26 -7.74 -0.46
N GLN A 161 7.87 -7.48 -1.61
CA GLN A 161 8.23 -8.50 -2.58
C GLN A 161 9.25 -9.50 -2.01
N ILE A 162 10.29 -9.02 -1.32
CA ILE A 162 11.26 -9.87 -0.64
C ILE A 162 10.58 -10.78 0.40
N LEU A 163 9.73 -10.22 1.25
CA LEU A 163 9.01 -11.00 2.26
C LEU A 163 8.05 -12.03 1.66
N TYR A 164 7.47 -11.73 0.50
CA TYR A 164 6.60 -12.65 -0.20
C TYR A 164 7.36 -13.82 -0.83
N HIS A 165 8.44 -13.53 -1.55
CA HIS A 165 9.19 -14.54 -2.29
C HIS A 165 10.17 -15.35 -1.44
N PHE A 166 10.62 -14.79 -0.32
CA PHE A 166 11.60 -15.41 0.60
C PHE A 166 11.07 -15.43 2.04
N PRO A 167 9.89 -16.05 2.30
CA PRO A 167 9.39 -16.21 3.66
C PRO A 167 10.32 -17.12 4.44
N ARG A 168 10.63 -16.76 5.69
CA ARG A 168 11.36 -17.65 6.63
C ARG A 168 10.41 -18.63 7.29
#